data_169fc4e6a7ce06cf002c1fb347cc320c
#
_entry.id   169fc4e6a7ce06cf002c1fb347cc320c
#
_cell.length_a   1.000
_cell.length_b   1.000
_cell.length_c   1.000
_cell.angle_alpha   90.00
_cell.angle_beta   90.00
_cell.angle_gamma   90.00
#
_symmetry.space_group_name_H-M   'P 1'
#
loop_
_entity.id
_entity.type
_entity.pdbx_description
1 polymer ?
#
loop_
_entity_poly.entity_id
_entity_poly.type
_entity_poly.pdbx_seq_one_letter_code
_entity_poly.pdbx_strand_id
1 'polypeptide(L)'
;KLNKSLLLLSRIENGQYTESEDVSVDEILENLLPDLMDIYEHKQVRLLRKQGEQPFIIRCNHSLAQILVSNLVKNALLHNADGGELQILTTPDSLVIKNTGDTPLDGEKLFRRFYHSIDGKKDSTGLGLAIARSIARISFLRLTYEWQDGMHCFLLVKENKNNR
;
A
#
# COMPACT_ATOMS: atom_id res chain seq x y z
N LYS A 1 7.21 -1.71 18.01
CA LYS A 1 6.66 -1.38 16.66
C LYS A 1 7.13 -0.03 16.15
N LEU A 2 6.95 1.06 16.93
CA LEU A 2 7.27 2.43 16.51
C LEU A 2 8.75 2.61 16.17
N ASN A 3 9.66 2.13 17.03
CA ASN A 3 11.11 2.27 16.82
C ASN A 3 11.61 1.54 15.57
N LYS A 4 11.07 0.35 15.27
CA LYS A 4 11.41 -0.40 14.05
C LYS A 4 10.96 0.34 12.79
N SER A 5 9.77 0.91 12.80
CA SER A 5 9.21 1.65 11.68
C SER A 5 9.98 2.96 11.41
N LEU A 6 10.34 3.69 12.46
CA LEU A 6 11.16 4.90 12.34
C LEU A 6 12.57 4.59 11.85
N LEU A 7 13.19 3.52 12.34
CA LEU A 7 14.51 3.08 11.89
C LEU A 7 14.48 2.64 10.42
N LEU A 8 13.45 1.88 10.00
CA LEU A 8 13.26 1.50 8.62
C LEU A 8 13.13 2.72 7.71
N LEU A 9 12.28 3.68 8.08
CA LEU A 9 12.09 4.91 7.32
C LEU A 9 13.39 5.69 7.17
N SER A 10 14.15 5.83 8.26
CA SER A 10 15.48 6.47 8.25
C SER A 10 16.45 5.77 7.31
N ARG A 11 16.50 4.44 7.32
CA ARG A 11 17.36 3.65 6.43
C ARG A 11 17.00 3.82 4.96
N ILE A 12 15.71 3.87 4.65
CA ILE A 12 15.22 4.12 3.28
C ILE A 12 15.65 5.51 2.82
N GLU A 13 15.41 6.52 3.63
CA GLU A 13 15.75 7.91 3.31
C GLU A 13 17.26 8.16 3.18
N ASN A 14 18.07 7.41 3.91
CA ASN A 14 19.54 7.48 3.84
C ASN A 14 20.14 6.58 2.74
N GLY A 15 19.31 5.98 1.87
CA GLY A 15 19.79 5.21 0.73
C GLY A 15 20.53 3.92 1.10
N GLN A 16 20.20 3.30 2.24
CA GLN A 16 20.88 2.07 2.71
C GLN A 16 20.45 0.80 1.97
N TYR A 17 19.42 0.88 1.13
CA TYR A 17 18.95 -0.23 0.30
C TYR A 17 19.44 -0.04 -1.12
N THR A 18 20.58 -0.63 -1.45
CA THR A 18 21.24 -0.51 -2.76
C THR A 18 20.91 -1.64 -3.72
N GLU A 19 20.54 -2.79 -3.19
CA GLU A 19 20.18 -3.96 -4.00
C GLU A 19 18.75 -3.82 -4.53
N SER A 20 18.58 -4.10 -5.82
CA SER A 20 17.27 -4.15 -6.45
C SER A 20 17.22 -5.28 -7.48
N GLU A 21 16.07 -5.89 -7.58
CA GLU A 21 15.75 -6.98 -8.50
C GLU A 21 14.36 -6.79 -9.10
N ASP A 22 14.02 -7.59 -10.10
CA ASP A 22 12.67 -7.62 -10.62
C ASP A 22 11.78 -8.42 -9.67
N VAL A 23 10.75 -7.78 -9.12
CA VAL A 23 9.85 -8.37 -8.13
C VAL A 23 8.42 -8.33 -8.66
N SER A 24 7.74 -9.48 -8.63
CA SER A 24 6.32 -9.58 -8.97
C SER A 24 5.45 -9.15 -7.79
N VAL A 25 4.73 -8.05 -7.96
CA VAL A 25 3.72 -7.60 -6.99
C VAL A 25 2.59 -8.61 -6.88
N ASP A 26 2.23 -9.27 -7.96
CA ASP A 26 1.18 -10.31 -7.98
C ASP A 26 1.56 -11.52 -7.13
N GLU A 27 2.81 -11.98 -7.18
CA GLU A 27 3.30 -13.06 -6.31
C GLU A 27 3.29 -12.66 -4.84
N ILE A 28 3.70 -11.43 -4.52
CA ILE A 28 3.61 -10.91 -3.14
C ILE A 28 2.16 -10.94 -2.66
N LEU A 29 1.22 -10.46 -3.48
CA LEU A 29 -0.20 -10.47 -3.15
C LEU A 29 -0.75 -11.89 -2.93
N GLU A 30 -0.39 -12.84 -3.78
CA GLU A 30 -0.79 -14.25 -3.64
C GLU A 30 -0.33 -14.84 -2.32
N ASN A 31 0.87 -14.51 -1.88
CA ASN A 31 1.44 -15.04 -0.63
C ASN A 31 0.89 -14.36 0.62
N LEU A 32 0.60 -13.06 0.58
CA LEU A 32 0.21 -12.32 1.78
C LEU A 32 -1.31 -12.24 2.01
N LEU A 33 -2.13 -12.30 0.95
CA LEU A 33 -3.58 -12.10 1.08
C LEU A 33 -4.27 -13.14 1.96
N PRO A 34 -3.98 -14.47 1.84
CA PRO A 34 -4.63 -15.45 2.71
C PRO A 34 -4.45 -15.14 4.20
N ASP A 35 -3.23 -14.88 4.64
CA ASP A 35 -2.92 -14.59 6.04
C ASP A 35 -3.57 -13.28 6.51
N LEU A 36 -3.54 -12.24 5.68
CA LEU A 36 -4.16 -10.96 6.04
C LEU A 36 -5.69 -11.05 6.09
N MET A 37 -6.31 -11.77 5.17
CA MET A 37 -7.76 -11.99 5.20
C MET A 37 -8.18 -12.76 6.45
N ASP A 38 -7.40 -13.74 6.91
CA ASP A 38 -7.64 -14.46 8.16
C ASP A 38 -7.51 -13.53 9.39
N ILE A 39 -6.46 -12.72 9.45
CA ILE A 39 -6.24 -11.77 10.55
C ILE A 39 -7.41 -10.77 10.67
N TYR A 40 -7.97 -10.35 9.56
CA TYR A 40 -9.07 -9.37 9.50
C TYR A 40 -10.45 -10.02 9.26
N GLU A 41 -10.59 -11.34 9.45
CA GLU A 41 -11.85 -12.08 9.25
C GLU A 41 -13.02 -11.45 10.00
N HIS A 42 -12.78 -10.95 11.22
CA HIS A 42 -13.81 -10.29 12.05
C HIS A 42 -14.48 -9.09 11.38
N LYS A 43 -13.87 -8.48 10.38
CA LYS A 43 -14.44 -7.37 9.62
C LYS A 43 -15.37 -7.81 8.49
N GLN A 44 -15.36 -9.09 8.14
CA GLN A 44 -16.20 -9.68 7.08
C GLN A 44 -16.09 -8.92 5.73
N VAL A 45 -14.88 -8.50 5.39
CA VAL A 45 -14.59 -7.80 4.15
C VAL A 45 -14.63 -8.77 2.97
N ARG A 46 -15.32 -8.38 1.90
CA ARG A 46 -15.34 -9.15 0.67
C ARG A 46 -14.16 -8.75 -0.23
N LEU A 47 -13.31 -9.73 -0.56
CA LEU A 47 -12.19 -9.53 -1.48
C LEU A 47 -12.63 -9.71 -2.94
N LEU A 48 -12.35 -8.71 -3.77
CA LEU A 48 -12.43 -8.78 -5.22
C LEU A 48 -11.03 -8.54 -5.79
N ARG A 49 -10.43 -9.57 -6.37
CA ARG A 49 -9.13 -9.47 -7.01
C ARG A 49 -9.24 -9.64 -8.52
N LYS A 50 -8.62 -8.72 -9.27
CA LYS A 50 -8.52 -8.79 -10.72
C LYS A 50 -7.07 -8.58 -11.14
N GLN A 51 -6.52 -9.56 -11.84
CA GLN A 51 -5.16 -9.54 -12.36
C GLN A 51 -5.19 -9.35 -13.87
N GLY A 52 -4.29 -8.50 -14.40
CA GLY A 52 -4.09 -8.35 -15.83
C GLY A 52 -3.42 -9.58 -16.47
N GLU A 53 -3.33 -9.60 -17.79
CA GLU A 53 -2.71 -10.69 -18.55
C GLU A 53 -1.22 -10.87 -18.22
N GLN A 54 -0.55 -9.77 -17.89
CA GLN A 54 0.86 -9.75 -17.49
C GLN A 54 0.97 -9.27 -16.04
N PRO A 55 1.92 -9.82 -15.26
CA PRO A 55 2.11 -9.41 -13.88
C PRO A 55 2.68 -7.99 -13.77
N PHE A 56 2.39 -7.33 -12.65
CA PHE A 56 3.01 -6.06 -12.29
C PHE A 56 4.41 -6.32 -11.70
N ILE A 57 5.44 -6.11 -12.51
CA ILE A 57 6.84 -6.28 -12.10
C ILE A 57 7.43 -4.91 -11.77
N ILE A 58 8.02 -4.79 -10.59
CA ILE A 58 8.71 -3.58 -10.14
C ILE A 58 10.20 -3.87 -9.90
N ARG A 59 11.04 -2.87 -10.11
CA ARG A 59 12.47 -2.94 -9.78
C ARG A 59 12.70 -2.41 -8.38
N CYS A 60 12.94 -3.30 -7.43
CA CYS A 60 12.96 -2.94 -6.01
C CYS A 60 13.77 -3.95 -5.20
N ASN A 61 14.22 -3.56 -4.02
CA ASN A 61 14.66 -4.54 -3.03
C ASN A 61 13.47 -5.41 -2.64
N HIS A 62 13.64 -6.73 -2.63
CA HIS A 62 12.54 -7.68 -2.41
C HIS A 62 11.83 -7.46 -1.06
N SER A 63 12.59 -7.27 0.01
CA SER A 63 12.02 -7.02 1.35
C SER A 63 11.24 -5.70 1.40
N LEU A 64 11.73 -4.66 0.74
CA LEU A 64 11.00 -3.38 0.65
C LEU A 64 9.73 -3.51 -0.18
N ALA A 65 9.75 -4.28 -1.26
CA ALA A 65 8.55 -4.55 -2.06
C ALA A 65 7.47 -5.24 -1.23
N GLN A 66 7.84 -6.23 -0.42
CA GLN A 66 6.91 -6.89 0.50
C GLN A 66 6.33 -5.91 1.53
N ILE A 67 7.15 -5.04 2.10
CA ILE A 67 6.71 -4.02 3.06
C ILE A 67 5.75 -3.03 2.39
N LEU A 68 6.06 -2.56 1.19
CA LEU A 68 5.21 -1.66 0.41
C LEU A 68 3.81 -2.24 0.20
N VAL A 69 3.73 -3.42 -0.38
CA VAL A 69 2.46 -4.09 -0.68
C VAL A 69 1.69 -4.43 0.59
N SER A 70 2.38 -4.97 1.60
CA SER A 70 1.78 -5.30 2.89
C SER A 70 1.18 -4.05 3.59
N ASN A 71 1.90 -2.93 3.59
CA ASN A 71 1.38 -1.69 4.19
C ASN A 71 0.13 -1.18 3.49
N LEU A 72 0.07 -1.25 2.17
CA LEU A 72 -1.10 -0.82 1.41
C LEU A 72 -2.31 -1.72 1.67
N VAL A 73 -2.12 -3.05 1.66
CA VAL A 73 -3.22 -4.00 1.91
C VAL A 73 -3.69 -3.94 3.36
N LYS A 74 -2.79 -3.90 4.33
CA LYS A 74 -3.13 -3.75 5.76
C LYS A 74 -3.91 -2.46 6.02
N ASN A 75 -3.48 -1.36 5.42
CA ASN A 75 -4.18 -0.09 5.51
C ASN A 75 -5.62 -0.19 4.98
N ALA A 76 -5.79 -0.83 3.82
CA ALA A 76 -7.10 -1.03 3.22
C ALA A 76 -8.02 -1.95 4.04
N LEU A 77 -7.48 -2.96 4.72
CA LEU A 77 -8.23 -3.83 5.61
C LEU A 77 -8.57 -3.16 6.95
N LEU A 78 -7.59 -2.52 7.57
CA LEU A 78 -7.76 -1.85 8.87
C LEU A 78 -8.81 -0.74 8.81
N HIS A 79 -8.80 0.05 7.74
CA HIS A 79 -9.70 1.19 7.56
C HIS A 79 -10.94 0.87 6.72
N ASN A 80 -11.15 -0.40 6.37
CA ASN A 80 -12.38 -0.83 5.70
C ASN A 80 -13.59 -0.75 6.64
N ALA A 81 -14.75 -0.53 6.06
CA ALA A 81 -16.02 -0.73 6.77
C ALA A 81 -16.25 -2.22 7.04
N ASP A 82 -16.90 -2.55 8.18
CA ASP A 82 -17.33 -3.91 8.47
C ASP A 82 -18.34 -4.36 7.40
N GLY A 83 -18.14 -5.55 6.83
CA GLY A 83 -18.93 -6.02 5.69
C GLY A 83 -18.65 -5.31 4.38
N GLY A 84 -17.63 -4.46 4.34
CA GLY A 84 -17.23 -3.71 3.16
C GLY A 84 -16.52 -4.56 2.09
N GLU A 85 -15.91 -3.87 1.14
CA GLU A 85 -15.25 -4.48 -0.01
C GLU A 85 -13.79 -4.05 -0.09
N LEU A 86 -12.91 -4.97 -0.40
CA LEU A 86 -11.53 -4.74 -0.78
C LEU A 86 -11.35 -5.16 -2.24
N GLN A 87 -11.03 -4.20 -3.09
CA GLN A 87 -10.71 -4.45 -4.49
C GLN A 87 -9.20 -4.30 -4.72
N ILE A 88 -8.59 -5.29 -5.34
CA ILE A 88 -7.17 -5.29 -5.72
C ILE A 88 -7.06 -5.61 -7.20
N LEU A 89 -6.59 -4.64 -7.97
CA LEU A 89 -6.47 -4.75 -9.42
C LEU A 89 -5.02 -4.49 -9.82
N THR A 90 -4.45 -5.38 -10.62
CA THR A 90 -3.11 -5.22 -11.19
C THR A 90 -3.16 -5.18 -12.71
N THR A 91 -2.30 -4.35 -13.27
CA THR A 91 -1.94 -4.31 -14.70
C THR A 91 -0.42 -4.41 -14.80
N PRO A 92 0.18 -4.56 -15.99
CA PRO A 92 1.64 -4.53 -16.12
C PRO A 92 2.32 -3.28 -15.54
N ASP A 93 1.58 -2.17 -15.43
CA ASP A 93 2.11 -0.86 -15.05
C ASP A 93 1.59 -0.32 -13.72
N SER A 94 0.62 -0.98 -13.10
CA SER A 94 -0.05 -0.44 -11.90
C SER A 94 -0.63 -1.48 -10.95
N LEU A 95 -0.76 -1.04 -9.70
CA LEU A 95 -1.56 -1.68 -8.66
C LEU A 95 -2.59 -0.68 -8.15
N VAL A 96 -3.85 -1.06 -8.14
CA VAL A 96 -4.95 -0.29 -7.53
C VAL A 96 -5.51 -1.08 -6.37
N ILE A 97 -5.57 -0.44 -5.20
CA ILE A 97 -6.20 -0.99 -3.99
C ILE A 97 -7.32 -0.04 -3.57
N LYS A 98 -8.54 -0.57 -3.51
CA LYS A 98 -9.73 0.18 -3.09
C LYS A 98 -10.36 -0.47 -1.87
N ASN A 99 -10.80 0.33 -0.93
CA ASN A 99 -11.57 -0.14 0.22
C ASN A 99 -12.76 0.77 0.50
N THR A 100 -13.86 0.19 0.97
CA THR A 100 -15.06 0.93 1.31
C THR A 100 -14.79 1.92 2.43
N GLY A 101 -15.27 3.16 2.27
CA GLY A 101 -15.16 4.22 3.28
C GLY A 101 -16.02 5.42 2.91
N ASP A 102 -16.79 5.91 3.88
CA ASP A 102 -17.85 6.91 3.65
C ASP A 102 -17.33 8.34 3.58
N THR A 103 -16.14 8.60 4.09
CA THR A 103 -15.60 9.96 4.23
C THR A 103 -14.25 10.07 3.55
N PRO A 104 -14.09 11.02 2.60
CA PRO A 104 -12.79 11.25 1.97
C PRO A 104 -11.74 11.67 3.00
N LEU A 105 -10.48 11.27 2.75
CA LEU A 105 -9.33 11.63 3.56
C LEU A 105 -8.60 12.82 2.91
N ASP A 106 -7.82 13.55 3.71
CA ASP A 106 -6.96 14.61 3.20
C ASP A 106 -5.74 14.00 2.51
N GLY A 107 -5.78 13.95 1.17
CA GLY A 107 -4.72 13.36 0.34
C GLY A 107 -3.35 13.99 0.51
N GLU A 108 -3.27 15.28 0.93
CA GLU A 108 -2.00 15.95 1.18
C GLU A 108 -1.37 15.52 2.50
N LYS A 109 -2.19 15.22 3.51
CA LYS A 109 -1.73 14.84 4.85
C LYS A 109 -1.56 13.34 5.03
N LEU A 110 -2.28 12.55 4.23
CA LEU A 110 -2.40 11.10 4.38
C LEU A 110 -1.04 10.36 4.42
N PHE A 111 -0.07 10.84 3.68
CA PHE A 111 1.27 10.26 3.60
C PHE A 111 2.29 10.89 4.57
N ARG A 112 1.86 11.82 5.42
CA ARG A 112 2.72 12.42 6.45
C ARG A 112 2.94 11.44 7.58
N ARG A 113 4.11 11.53 8.21
CA ARG A 113 4.43 10.76 9.41
C ARG A 113 3.44 11.08 10.53
N PHE A 114 3.05 10.04 11.26
CA PHE A 114 2.14 10.14 12.42
C PHE A 114 0.75 10.70 12.10
N TYR A 115 0.36 10.71 10.84
CA TYR A 115 -1.00 11.10 10.48
C TYR A 115 -1.98 9.98 10.82
N HIS A 116 -2.98 10.32 11.62
CA HIS A 116 -4.14 9.48 11.89
C HIS A 116 -5.38 10.24 11.43
N SER A 117 -6.28 9.56 10.74
CA SER A 117 -7.61 10.12 10.51
C SER A 117 -8.35 10.26 11.85
N ILE A 118 -9.33 11.15 11.89
CA ILE A 118 -10.09 11.52 13.11
C ILE A 118 -10.71 10.30 13.82
N ASP A 119 -10.91 9.19 13.16
CA ASP A 119 -11.48 7.95 13.70
C ASP A 119 -10.56 7.15 14.63
N GLY A 120 -9.36 7.66 14.90
CA GLY A 120 -8.49 7.27 16.02
C GLY A 120 -8.35 5.78 16.29
N LYS A 121 -8.23 4.93 15.25
CA LYS A 121 -7.94 3.51 15.48
C LYS A 121 -6.53 3.39 16.05
N LYS A 122 -6.45 3.04 17.32
CA LYS A 122 -5.22 3.02 18.15
C LYS A 122 -4.15 2.03 17.70
N ASP A 123 -4.44 1.17 16.73
CA ASP A 123 -3.54 0.06 16.33
C ASP A 123 -2.54 0.43 15.22
N SER A 124 -2.56 1.65 14.71
CA SER A 124 -1.63 2.07 13.69
C SER A 124 -0.59 3.07 14.23
N THR A 125 0.67 2.91 13.79
CA THR A 125 1.76 3.84 14.16
C THR A 125 1.67 5.18 13.42
N GLY A 126 0.80 5.29 12.40
CA GLY A 126 0.76 6.45 11.51
C GLY A 126 1.97 6.56 10.56
N LEU A 127 2.75 5.50 10.43
CA LEU A 127 3.96 5.46 9.59
C LEU A 127 3.83 4.58 8.35
N GLY A 128 2.82 3.70 8.28
CA GLY A 128 2.68 2.72 7.21
C GLY A 128 2.62 3.33 5.82
N LEU A 129 1.80 4.36 5.62
CA LEU A 129 1.68 5.05 4.33
C LEU A 129 2.90 5.94 4.03
N ALA A 130 3.54 6.53 5.05
CA ALA A 130 4.80 7.26 4.87
C ALA A 130 5.93 6.34 4.40
N ILE A 131 6.04 5.14 4.98
CA ILE A 131 6.98 4.10 4.56
C ILE A 131 6.66 3.66 3.13
N ALA A 132 5.41 3.35 2.82
CA ALA A 132 4.98 2.95 1.48
C ALA A 132 5.37 3.99 0.42
N ARG A 133 5.12 5.27 0.70
CA ARG A 133 5.48 6.37 -0.20
C ARG A 133 7.00 6.50 -0.39
N SER A 134 7.78 6.36 0.69
CA SER A 134 9.26 6.40 0.61
C SER A 134 9.82 5.25 -0.21
N ILE A 135 9.31 4.03 -0.05
CA ILE A 135 9.70 2.88 -0.87
C ILE A 135 9.32 3.11 -2.34
N ALA A 136 8.10 3.58 -2.60
CA ALA A 136 7.64 3.88 -3.96
C ALA A 136 8.60 4.87 -4.65
N ARG A 137 8.98 5.96 -3.97
CA ARG A 137 9.89 6.96 -4.51
C ARG A 137 11.25 6.40 -4.92
N ILE A 138 11.90 5.61 -4.05
CA ILE A 138 13.21 5.03 -4.37
C ILE A 138 13.14 3.93 -5.44
N SER A 139 11.94 3.41 -5.70
CA SER A 139 11.66 2.39 -6.71
C SER A 139 11.08 2.96 -8.01
N PHE A 140 11.12 4.29 -8.17
CA PHE A 140 10.57 5.01 -9.34
C PHE A 140 9.10 4.69 -9.61
N LEU A 141 8.34 4.57 -8.54
CA LEU A 141 6.90 4.42 -8.54
C LEU A 141 6.24 5.67 -7.95
N ARG A 142 5.04 5.96 -8.41
CA ARG A 142 4.21 7.02 -7.84
C ARG A 142 3.04 6.41 -7.09
N LEU A 143 2.88 6.79 -5.84
CA LEU A 143 1.76 6.40 -4.99
C LEU A 143 0.84 7.59 -4.79
N THR A 144 -0.41 7.47 -5.20
CA THR A 144 -1.44 8.50 -5.08
C THR A 144 -2.69 7.96 -4.40
N TYR A 145 -3.51 8.88 -3.90
CA TYR A 145 -4.78 8.59 -3.26
C TYR A 145 -5.88 9.45 -3.87
N GLU A 146 -7.06 8.86 -4.04
CA GLU A 146 -8.30 9.57 -4.31
C GLU A 146 -9.47 8.86 -3.61
N TRP A 147 -10.55 9.60 -3.40
CA TRP A 147 -11.81 9.04 -2.93
C TRP A 147 -12.85 9.14 -4.05
N GLN A 148 -13.47 8.03 -4.36
CA GLN A 148 -14.44 7.95 -5.45
C GLN A 148 -15.52 6.90 -5.15
N ASP A 149 -16.78 7.27 -5.30
CA ASP A 149 -17.93 6.36 -5.20
C ASP A 149 -17.97 5.56 -3.87
N GLY A 150 -17.68 6.23 -2.75
CA GLY A 150 -17.67 5.58 -1.44
C GLY A 150 -16.49 4.65 -1.20
N MET A 151 -15.41 4.81 -1.95
CA MET A 151 -14.19 4.02 -1.81
C MET A 151 -12.94 4.88 -1.73
N HIS A 152 -12.06 4.51 -0.82
CA HIS A 152 -10.68 4.99 -0.80
C HIS A 152 -9.89 4.23 -1.86
N CYS A 153 -9.22 4.96 -2.75
CA CYS A 153 -8.46 4.39 -3.85
C CYS A 153 -6.99 4.77 -3.73
N PHE A 154 -6.12 3.77 -3.60
CA PHE A 154 -4.67 3.93 -3.67
C PHE A 154 -4.17 3.40 -5.00
N LEU A 155 -3.44 4.23 -5.73
CA LEU A 155 -2.84 3.88 -7.02
C LEU A 155 -1.32 3.92 -6.89
N LEU A 156 -0.69 2.79 -7.21
CA LEU A 156 0.75 2.64 -7.36
C LEU A 156 1.06 2.40 -8.84
N VAL A 157 1.81 3.30 -9.47
CA VAL A 157 2.07 3.27 -10.92
C VAL A 157 3.54 3.50 -11.22
N LYS A 158 4.06 2.85 -12.26
CA LYS A 158 5.39 3.10 -12.77
C LYS A 158 5.51 4.54 -13.27
N GLU A 159 6.56 5.25 -12.85
CA GLU A 159 6.89 6.55 -13.41
C GLU A 159 7.56 6.38 -14.78
N ASN A 160 7.06 7.10 -15.79
CA ASN A 160 7.70 7.15 -17.09
C ASN A 160 9.03 7.90 -16.99
N LYS A 161 10.13 7.30 -17.49
CA LYS A 161 11.47 7.90 -17.51
C LYS A 161 11.56 9.22 -18.31
N ASN A 162 10.50 9.61 -18.99
CA ASN A 162 10.48 10.78 -19.88
C ASN A 162 10.07 12.11 -19.22
N ASN A 163 9.85 12.13 -17.92
CA ASN A 163 9.46 13.34 -17.18
C ASN A 163 10.52 13.80 -16.16
N ARG A 164 11.79 13.68 -16.55
CA ARG A 164 12.91 14.26 -15.78
C ARG A 164 13.54 15.44 -16.52
#